data_e35bf15a5063ed90dda44506e9f3d5ea
#
_entry.id   e35bf15a5063ed90dda44506e9f3d5ea
#
_cell.length_a   1.000
_cell.length_b   1.000
_cell.length_c   1.000
_cell.angle_alpha   90.00
_cell.angle_beta   90.00
_cell.angle_gamma   90.00
#
_symmetry.space_group_name_H-M   'P 1'
#
loop_
_entity.id
_entity.type
_entity.pdbx_description
1 polymer ?
#
loop_
_entity_poly.entity_id
_entity_poly.type
_entity_poly.pdbx_seq_one_letter_code
_entity_poly.pdbx_strand_id
1 'polypeptide(L)'
;LYQKEARRNRTLLYVGMIDVDHFKRINDTYGHPVGDQVLRHLVDTLKLTLRGNEPLYRYGGEEFLWLLKCKSPEEAKQSARRVLATIGTTPVPVSEDETCRMTITLGLAQVGETEDLASAVSRADLALYEGKRLGRNRYVFAAP
;
A
#
# COMPACT_ATOMS: atom_id res chain seq x y z
N LEU A 1 -7.13 -16.05 10.46
CA LEU A 1 -5.83 -16.37 11.06
C LEU A 1 -5.15 -15.13 11.64
N TYR A 2 -4.87 -14.14 10.84
CA TYR A 2 -4.23 -12.90 11.29
C TYR A 2 -5.08 -12.15 12.30
N GLN A 3 -6.38 -12.16 12.13
CA GLN A 3 -7.34 -11.51 13.02
C GLN A 3 -7.34 -12.13 14.40
N LYS A 4 -7.31 -13.47 14.46
CA LYS A 4 -7.23 -14.21 15.73
C LYS A 4 -5.91 -13.95 16.44
N GLU A 5 -4.80 -13.90 15.69
CA GLU A 5 -3.50 -13.59 16.24
C GLU A 5 -3.45 -12.19 16.83
N ALA A 6 -3.99 -11.21 16.12
CA ALA A 6 -4.04 -9.83 16.57
C ALA A 6 -4.79 -9.72 17.90
N ARG A 7 -5.95 -10.37 18.02
CA ARG A 7 -6.72 -10.37 19.26
C ARG A 7 -5.97 -10.99 20.42
N ARG A 8 -5.35 -12.15 20.18
CA ARG A 8 -4.60 -12.87 21.20
C ARG A 8 -3.42 -12.06 21.71
N ASN A 9 -2.74 -11.33 20.84
CA ASN A 9 -1.56 -10.54 21.17
C ASN A 9 -1.89 -9.10 21.56
N ARG A 10 -3.17 -8.75 21.66
CA ARG A 10 -3.64 -7.40 21.95
C ARG A 10 -3.07 -6.37 20.98
N THR A 11 -2.99 -6.75 19.71
CA THR A 11 -2.59 -5.87 18.64
C THR A 11 -3.80 -5.52 17.78
N LEU A 12 -3.64 -4.45 17.02
CA LEU A 12 -4.63 -4.05 16.02
C LEU A 12 -4.21 -4.61 14.67
N LEU A 13 -5.20 -4.97 13.87
CA LEU A 13 -4.97 -5.41 12.50
C LEU A 13 -5.57 -4.38 11.54
N TYR A 14 -4.77 -3.96 10.57
CA TYR A 14 -5.21 -3.08 9.49
C TYR A 14 -5.03 -3.79 8.17
N VAL A 15 -5.90 -3.49 7.22
CA VAL A 15 -5.66 -3.81 5.81
C VAL A 15 -5.36 -2.52 5.08
N GLY A 16 -4.36 -2.56 4.21
CA GLY A 16 -4.01 -1.43 3.36
C GLY A 16 -4.12 -1.82 1.90
N MET A 17 -4.75 -0.97 1.12
CA MET A 17 -4.77 -1.10 -0.34
C MET A 17 -3.82 -0.07 -0.91
N ILE A 18 -2.90 -0.52 -1.75
CA ILE A 18 -1.84 0.31 -2.33
C ILE A 18 -1.99 0.31 -3.84
N ASP A 19 -1.99 1.47 -4.45
CA ASP A 19 -2.10 1.63 -5.89
C ASP A 19 -1.03 2.59 -6.38
N VAL A 20 -0.37 2.25 -7.50
CA VAL A 20 0.63 3.11 -8.12
C VAL A 20 -0.07 4.24 -8.87
N ASP A 21 0.25 5.47 -8.50
CA ASP A 21 -0.35 6.66 -9.12
C ASP A 21 0.07 6.76 -10.59
N HIS A 22 -0.92 6.97 -11.45
CA HIS A 22 -0.70 7.16 -12.89
C HIS A 22 0.08 6.03 -13.57
N PHE A 23 -0.13 4.79 -13.11
CA PHE A 23 0.58 3.64 -13.66
C PHE A 23 0.37 3.49 -15.18
N LYS A 24 -0.83 3.77 -15.65
CA LYS A 24 -1.12 3.75 -17.09
C LYS A 24 -0.21 4.70 -17.85
N ARG A 25 0.04 5.89 -17.30
CA ARG A 25 0.94 6.88 -17.90
C ARG A 25 2.37 6.35 -17.99
N ILE A 26 2.82 5.61 -16.98
CA ILE A 26 4.14 4.99 -16.98
C ILE A 26 4.21 3.97 -18.13
N ASN A 27 3.22 3.11 -18.26
CA ASN A 27 3.14 2.15 -19.35
C ASN A 27 3.11 2.84 -20.72
N ASP A 28 2.32 3.88 -20.85
CA ASP A 28 2.19 4.61 -22.11
C ASP A 28 3.48 5.32 -22.50
N THR A 29 4.23 5.82 -21.52
CA THR A 29 5.48 6.56 -21.75
C THR A 29 6.67 5.64 -22.00
N TYR A 30 6.80 4.57 -21.20
CA TYR A 30 8.00 3.71 -21.20
C TYR A 30 7.76 2.31 -21.72
N GLY A 31 6.50 1.89 -21.89
CA GLY A 31 6.13 0.55 -22.33
C GLY A 31 5.90 -0.41 -21.16
N HIS A 32 5.20 -1.51 -21.45
CA HIS A 32 4.84 -2.51 -20.44
C HIS A 32 6.04 -3.18 -19.75
N PRO A 33 7.16 -3.48 -20.43
CA PRO A 33 8.32 -4.04 -19.73
C PRO A 33 8.84 -3.13 -18.64
N VAL A 34 8.85 -1.82 -18.84
CA VAL A 34 9.25 -0.85 -17.83
C VAL A 34 8.19 -0.77 -16.73
N GLY A 35 6.91 -0.82 -17.09
CA GLY A 35 5.84 -0.88 -16.10
C GLY A 35 5.99 -2.07 -15.15
N ASP A 36 6.31 -3.25 -15.68
CA ASP A 36 6.58 -4.44 -14.88
C ASP A 36 7.79 -4.25 -13.96
N GLN A 37 8.82 -3.59 -14.47
CA GLN A 37 10.02 -3.27 -13.69
C GLN A 37 9.70 -2.31 -12.54
N VAL A 38 8.85 -1.32 -12.80
CA VAL A 38 8.38 -0.38 -11.77
C VAL A 38 7.63 -1.11 -10.67
N LEU A 39 6.74 -2.04 -11.03
CA LEU A 39 6.00 -2.83 -10.04
C LEU A 39 6.93 -3.73 -9.22
N ARG A 40 7.93 -4.34 -9.83
CA ARG A 40 8.92 -5.14 -9.11
C ARG A 40 9.71 -4.28 -8.13
N HIS A 41 10.12 -3.10 -8.56
CA HIS A 41 10.84 -2.17 -7.70
C HIS A 41 9.97 -1.74 -6.52
N LEU A 42 8.69 -1.49 -6.75
CA LEU A 42 7.74 -1.19 -5.68
C LEU A 42 7.70 -2.31 -4.65
N VAL A 43 7.53 -3.56 -5.11
CA VAL A 43 7.47 -4.72 -4.21
C VAL A 43 8.75 -4.86 -3.41
N ASP A 44 9.91 -4.75 -4.06
CA ASP A 44 11.21 -4.86 -3.38
C ASP A 44 11.38 -3.76 -2.34
N THR A 45 11.02 -2.53 -2.68
CA THR A 45 11.09 -1.40 -1.75
C THR A 45 10.13 -1.58 -0.58
N LEU A 46 8.91 -2.03 -0.84
CA LEU A 46 7.94 -2.30 0.21
C LEU A 46 8.43 -3.38 1.16
N LYS A 47 9.00 -4.46 0.64
CA LYS A 47 9.53 -5.54 1.49
C LYS A 47 10.64 -5.08 2.41
N LEU A 48 11.46 -4.12 1.97
CA LEU A 48 12.49 -3.54 2.81
C LEU A 48 11.92 -2.56 3.84
N THR A 49 10.83 -1.89 3.51
CA THR A 49 10.20 -0.88 4.35
C THR A 49 9.28 -1.52 5.39
N LEU A 50 8.54 -2.55 4.99
CA LEU A 50 7.68 -3.31 5.87
C LEU A 50 8.55 -4.18 6.78
N ARG A 51 8.17 -4.26 8.04
CA ARG A 51 8.96 -4.98 9.04
C ARG A 51 8.87 -6.49 8.85
N GLY A 52 9.63 -6.98 7.85
CA GLY A 52 9.98 -8.39 7.67
C GLY A 52 8.86 -9.36 7.42
N ASN A 53 7.82 -9.40 8.23
CA ASN A 53 6.82 -10.45 8.20
C ASN A 53 5.40 -9.98 7.90
N GLU A 54 5.24 -8.72 7.51
CA GLU A 54 3.92 -8.23 7.14
C GLU A 54 3.55 -8.73 5.75
N PRO A 55 2.44 -9.47 5.62
CA PRO A 55 2.05 -10.01 4.32
C PRO A 55 1.70 -8.91 3.33
N LEU A 56 2.20 -9.09 2.11
CA LEU A 56 1.91 -8.22 0.99
C LEU A 56 1.48 -9.10 -0.18
N TYR A 57 0.30 -8.84 -0.72
CA TYR A 57 -0.28 -9.61 -1.81
C TYR A 57 -0.55 -8.72 -3.00
N ARG A 58 -0.29 -9.22 -4.20
CA ARG A 58 -0.73 -8.55 -5.40
C ARG A 58 -2.23 -8.76 -5.55
N TYR A 59 -3.01 -7.70 -5.54
CA TYR A 59 -4.47 -7.77 -5.55
C TYR A 59 -5.05 -7.61 -6.96
N GLY A 60 -4.45 -6.76 -7.76
CA GLY A 60 -4.85 -6.48 -9.14
C GLY A 60 -3.62 -6.15 -9.96
N GLY A 61 -3.79 -5.52 -11.13
CA GLY A 61 -2.70 -5.19 -12.04
C GLY A 61 -1.60 -4.36 -11.39
N GLU A 62 -2.00 -3.30 -10.70
CA GLU A 62 -1.10 -2.33 -10.05
C GLU A 62 -1.48 -2.10 -8.60
N GLU A 63 -2.32 -2.98 -8.05
CA GLU A 63 -2.83 -2.88 -6.68
C GLU A 63 -2.26 -3.97 -5.81
N PHE A 64 -1.96 -3.60 -4.57
CA PHE A 64 -1.39 -4.52 -3.58
C PHE A 64 -2.19 -4.44 -2.29
N LEU A 65 -2.34 -5.56 -1.62
CA LEU A 65 -2.98 -5.68 -0.33
C LEU A 65 -1.91 -5.90 0.73
N TRP A 66 -1.94 -5.08 1.76
CA TRP A 66 -0.99 -5.10 2.87
C TRP A 66 -1.74 -5.41 4.16
N LEU A 67 -1.24 -6.39 4.92
CA LEU A 67 -1.78 -6.72 6.24
C LEU A 67 -0.80 -6.21 7.29
N LEU A 68 -1.25 -5.26 8.09
CA LEU A 68 -0.42 -4.57 9.07
C LEU A 68 -0.92 -4.89 10.49
N LYS A 69 -0.04 -5.42 11.32
CA LYS A 69 -0.27 -5.55 12.76
C LYS A 69 0.46 -4.45 13.47
N CYS A 70 -0.21 -3.78 14.39
CA CYS A 70 0.40 -2.71 15.15
C CYS A 70 -0.27 -2.58 16.53
N LYS A 71 0.32 -1.77 17.39
CA LYS A 71 -0.17 -1.62 18.76
C LYS A 71 -1.15 -0.47 18.93
N SER A 72 -1.17 0.46 17.99
CA SER A 72 -2.00 1.65 18.10
C SER A 72 -2.32 2.23 16.74
N PRO A 73 -3.39 3.04 16.61
CA PRO A 73 -3.66 3.78 15.38
C PRO A 73 -2.53 4.70 14.96
N GLU A 74 -1.81 5.28 15.93
CA GLU A 74 -0.66 6.13 15.64
C GLU A 74 0.46 5.36 14.96
N GLU A 75 0.71 4.13 15.41
CA GLU A 75 1.71 3.26 14.80
C GLU A 75 1.33 2.91 13.36
N ALA A 76 0.04 2.69 13.10
CA ALA A 76 -0.46 2.47 11.74
C ALA A 76 -0.21 3.68 10.85
N LYS A 77 -0.47 4.89 11.36
CA LYS A 77 -0.20 6.13 10.61
C LYS A 77 1.27 6.32 10.32
N GLN A 78 2.14 6.02 11.28
CA GLN A 78 3.58 6.10 11.09
C GLN A 78 4.05 5.14 9.99
N SER A 79 3.51 3.92 9.98
CA SER A 79 3.83 2.93 8.95
C SER A 79 3.38 3.40 7.57
N ALA A 80 2.16 3.92 7.47
CA ALA A 80 1.63 4.45 6.22
C ALA A 80 2.47 5.63 5.70
N ARG A 81 2.83 6.53 6.59
CA ARG A 81 3.67 7.70 6.26
C ARG A 81 5.04 7.28 5.76
N ARG A 82 5.65 6.29 6.43
CA ARG A 82 6.96 5.78 6.04
C ARG A 82 6.94 5.13 4.66
N VAL A 83 5.94 4.29 4.40
CA VAL A 83 5.77 3.63 3.10
C VAL A 83 5.60 4.69 1.99
N LEU A 84 4.72 5.65 2.22
CA LEU A 84 4.45 6.72 1.27
C LEU A 84 5.71 7.51 0.93
N ALA A 85 6.47 7.92 1.95
CA ALA A 85 7.68 8.71 1.79
C ALA A 85 8.78 7.91 1.10
N THR A 86 8.97 6.65 1.48
CA THR A 86 10.02 5.81 0.91
C THR A 86 9.80 5.60 -0.59
N ILE A 87 8.57 5.29 -0.99
CA ILE A 87 8.26 5.11 -2.40
C ILE A 87 8.42 6.42 -3.17
N GLY A 88 7.90 7.52 -2.64
CA GLY A 88 7.93 8.82 -3.31
C GLY A 88 9.32 9.43 -3.46
N THR A 89 10.29 8.98 -2.64
CA THR A 89 11.65 9.52 -2.67
C THR A 89 12.68 8.57 -3.29
N THR A 90 12.28 7.36 -3.67
CA THR A 90 13.18 6.36 -4.25
C THR A 90 13.01 6.34 -5.77
N PRO A 91 14.00 6.83 -6.55
CA PRO A 91 13.87 6.78 -8.01
C PRO A 91 13.94 5.34 -8.53
N VAL A 92 13.24 5.08 -9.61
CA VAL A 92 13.21 3.77 -10.25
C VAL A 92 14.04 3.86 -11.54
N PRO A 93 15.14 3.09 -11.68
CA PRO A 93 15.85 3.06 -12.94
C PRO A 93 14.98 2.45 -14.05
N VAL A 94 14.84 3.14 -15.16
CA VAL A 94 14.09 2.65 -16.34
C VAL A 94 14.99 2.40 -17.52
N SER A 95 16.19 2.97 -17.52
CA SER A 95 17.27 2.71 -18.48
C SER A 95 18.59 3.09 -17.82
N GLU A 96 19.72 2.93 -18.54
CA GLU A 96 21.03 3.29 -18.00
C GLU A 96 21.11 4.76 -17.59
N ASP A 97 20.42 5.63 -18.32
CA ASP A 97 20.52 7.08 -18.14
C ASP A 97 19.25 7.73 -17.58
N GLU A 98 18.19 6.96 -17.42
CA GLU A 98 16.90 7.50 -16.99
C GLU A 98 16.40 6.86 -15.73
N THR A 99 15.80 7.68 -14.86
CA THR A 99 15.01 7.22 -13.73
C THR A 99 13.60 7.74 -13.86
N CYS A 100 12.67 7.03 -13.24
CA CYS A 100 11.28 7.41 -13.13
C CYS A 100 10.94 7.57 -11.66
N ARG A 101 10.19 8.58 -11.32
CA ARG A 101 9.63 8.71 -9.98
C ARG A 101 8.20 8.23 -10.01
N MET A 102 7.83 7.49 -8.98
CA MET A 102 6.44 7.12 -8.80
C MET A 102 5.97 7.54 -7.43
N THR A 103 4.68 7.76 -7.31
CA THR A 103 4.02 7.90 -6.03
C THR A 103 2.94 6.85 -5.92
N ILE A 104 2.46 6.65 -4.72
CA ILE A 104 1.39 5.70 -4.44
C ILE A 104 0.29 6.38 -3.65
N THR A 105 -0.89 5.83 -3.74
CA THR A 105 -2.01 6.20 -2.88
C THR A 105 -2.37 4.97 -2.07
N LEU A 106 -2.64 5.18 -0.78
CA LEU A 106 -2.99 4.12 0.15
C LEU A 106 -4.36 4.38 0.76
N GLY A 107 -5.14 3.32 0.85
CA GLY A 107 -6.34 3.32 1.67
C GLY A 107 -6.18 2.28 2.76
N LEU A 108 -6.46 2.62 4.00
CA LEU A 108 -6.29 1.70 5.13
C LEU A 108 -7.58 1.62 5.94
N ALA A 109 -7.83 0.44 6.50
CA ALA A 109 -8.96 0.23 7.37
C ALA A 109 -8.55 -0.69 8.52
N GLN A 110 -8.93 -0.32 9.73
CA GLN A 110 -8.77 -1.19 10.88
C GLN A 110 -9.80 -2.30 10.79
N VAL A 111 -9.36 -3.55 10.94
CA VAL A 111 -10.26 -4.70 10.92
C VAL A 111 -10.95 -4.79 12.26
N GLY A 112 -12.29 -4.76 12.27
CA GLY A 112 -13.07 -4.91 13.49
C GLY A 112 -12.95 -6.32 14.06
N GLU A 113 -13.17 -6.46 15.36
CA GLU A 113 -13.03 -7.76 16.04
C GLU A 113 -13.88 -8.87 15.42
N THR A 114 -15.06 -8.53 14.94
CA THR A 114 -15.98 -9.49 14.33
C THR A 114 -16.19 -9.24 12.84
N GLU A 115 -15.45 -8.30 12.29
CA GLU A 115 -15.52 -7.97 10.86
C GLU A 115 -14.74 -8.98 10.04
N ASP A 116 -15.28 -9.46 8.92
CA ASP A 116 -14.50 -10.30 8.03
C ASP A 116 -13.54 -9.45 7.21
N LEU A 117 -12.47 -10.09 6.71
CA LEU A 117 -11.44 -9.39 5.95
C LEU A 117 -11.98 -8.74 4.68
N ALA A 118 -12.93 -9.40 4.01
CA ALA A 118 -13.52 -8.85 2.79
C ALA A 118 -14.20 -7.50 3.03
N SER A 119 -14.89 -7.36 4.16
CA SER A 119 -15.52 -6.10 4.56
C SER A 119 -14.48 -5.01 4.81
N ALA A 120 -13.41 -5.34 5.53
CA ALA A 120 -12.33 -4.39 5.82
C ALA A 120 -11.61 -3.98 4.53
N VAL A 121 -11.37 -4.93 3.61
CA VAL A 121 -10.78 -4.65 2.30
C VAL A 121 -11.66 -3.68 1.51
N SER A 122 -12.98 -3.87 1.53
CA SER A 122 -13.91 -2.96 0.86
C SER A 122 -13.81 -1.55 1.43
N ARG A 123 -13.70 -1.41 2.74
CA ARG A 123 -13.54 -0.10 3.39
C ARG A 123 -12.21 0.55 3.04
N ALA A 124 -11.14 -0.24 3.01
CA ALA A 124 -9.82 0.24 2.60
C ALA A 124 -9.84 0.70 1.14
N ASP A 125 -10.55 -0.03 0.27
CA ASP A 125 -10.68 0.32 -1.13
C ASP A 125 -11.43 1.63 -1.33
N LEU A 126 -12.49 1.86 -0.55
CA LEU A 126 -13.20 3.15 -0.56
C LEU A 126 -12.28 4.29 -0.11
N ALA A 127 -11.46 4.04 0.91
CA ALA A 127 -10.49 5.04 1.37
C ALA A 127 -9.43 5.32 0.28
N LEU A 128 -8.99 4.29 -0.42
CA LEU A 128 -8.08 4.44 -1.56
C LEU A 128 -8.70 5.32 -2.65
N TYR A 129 -9.95 5.05 -3.01
CA TYR A 129 -10.68 5.85 -3.99
C TYR A 129 -10.72 7.31 -3.56
N GLU A 130 -11.03 7.56 -2.28
CA GLU A 130 -11.06 8.91 -1.73
C GLU A 130 -9.69 9.58 -1.83
N GLY A 131 -8.62 8.86 -1.56
CA GLY A 131 -7.25 9.37 -1.71
C GLY A 131 -6.95 9.77 -3.15
N LYS A 132 -7.38 8.97 -4.12
CA LYS A 132 -7.23 9.30 -5.53
C LYS A 132 -8.01 10.56 -5.89
N ARG A 133 -9.23 10.68 -5.37
CA ARG A 133 -10.09 11.85 -5.60
C ARG A 133 -9.48 13.14 -5.02
N LEU A 134 -8.81 13.02 -3.87
CA LEU A 134 -8.19 14.14 -3.18
C LEU A 134 -6.87 14.60 -3.80
N GLY A 135 -6.35 13.88 -4.80
CA GLY A 135 -5.14 14.30 -5.52
C GLY A 135 -4.01 13.30 -5.52
N ARG A 136 -4.24 12.07 -5.06
CA ARG A 136 -3.24 10.99 -5.02
C ARG A 136 -2.07 11.31 -4.11
N ASN A 137 -1.03 10.49 -4.12
CA ASN A 137 0.21 10.67 -3.34
C ASN A 137 -0.11 10.95 -1.87
N ARG A 138 -0.87 10.05 -1.26
CA ARG A 138 -1.35 10.21 0.11
C ARG A 138 -1.88 8.91 0.67
N TYR A 139 -2.12 8.89 1.96
CA TYR A 139 -2.86 7.81 2.60
C TYR A 139 -4.16 8.35 3.16
N VAL A 140 -5.18 7.51 3.18
CA VAL A 140 -6.48 7.82 3.78
C VAL A 140 -6.90 6.62 4.63
N PHE A 141 -7.31 6.90 5.85
CA PHE A 141 -7.86 5.87 6.73
C PHE A 141 -9.38 5.88 6.64
N ALA A 142 -9.97 4.70 6.48
CA ALA A 142 -11.41 4.54 6.52
C ALA A 142 -11.92 4.88 7.91
N ALA A 143 -13.11 5.46 7.99
CA ALA A 143 -13.78 5.69 9.25
C ALA A 143 -14.06 4.35 9.95
N PRO A 144 -14.10 4.33 11.29
CA PRO A 144 -14.39 3.12 12.05
C PRO A 144 -15.77 2.55 11.75
#